data_928a4bb0336570eae12fb92bae92194b
#
_entry.id   928a4bb0336570eae12fb92bae92194b
#
_cell.length_a   1.000
_cell.length_b   1.000
_cell.length_c   1.000
_cell.angle_alpha   90.00
_cell.angle_beta   90.00
_cell.angle_gamma   90.00
#
_symmetry.space_group_name_H-M   'P 1'
#
loop_
_entity.id
_entity.type
_entity.pdbx_description
1 polymer ?
#
loop_
_entity_poly.entity_id
_entity_poly.type
_entity_poly.pdbx_seq_one_letter_code
_entity_poly.pdbx_strand_id
1 'polypeptide(L)'
;VDYLTNVKFRGVKQVSVECHQKCTAVFVAMGGGSLDYHLKQSLLSGLMSLFDIRRKRALPTAETALGGRSVAMPVTNSHAVSGHPICPPFPDHLAVAMFGMGCFWGVEKKFWQVQGVFTTAVGYAAGVTPNPNYKEVCSGQTGHNEVVLVVFDPEQISYHALLRLFWEGHNPTQGMRQGNDLGTQYRSGIYYFDQDQRDAAIGSRGRYQQGLTASGFGEITTEICDAPIFYYAEDYHQQYLHKNPAGYCGLGGTGVVCPVGTGVDESLPQSS
;
A
#
# COMPACT_ATOMS: atom_id res chain seq x y z
N VAL A 1 -22.54 -13.65 18.78
CA VAL A 1 -21.73 -12.51 19.28
C VAL A 1 -21.03 -11.94 18.06
N ASP A 2 -21.68 -10.95 17.46
CA ASP A 2 -21.24 -10.34 16.20
C ASP A 2 -20.13 -9.32 16.48
N TYR A 3 -18.89 -9.68 16.20
CA TYR A 3 -17.81 -8.72 16.09
C TYR A 3 -17.73 -8.22 14.64
N LEU A 4 -18.62 -7.29 14.29
CA LEU A 4 -18.47 -6.45 13.11
C LEU A 4 -17.41 -5.38 13.43
N THR A 5 -16.16 -5.66 13.14
CA THR A 5 -15.08 -4.67 13.17
C THR A 5 -15.09 -3.83 11.90
N ASN A 6 -16.15 -3.06 11.69
CA ASN A 6 -16.11 -1.89 10.84
C ASN A 6 -15.57 -0.75 11.70
N VAL A 7 -14.30 -0.45 11.60
CA VAL A 7 -13.71 0.75 12.20
C VAL A 7 -14.26 1.95 11.43
N LYS A 8 -15.42 2.48 11.86
CA LYS A 8 -15.93 3.77 11.42
C LYS A 8 -15.32 4.84 12.31
N PHE A 9 -14.33 5.53 11.79
CA PHE A 9 -13.95 6.82 12.37
C PHE A 9 -15.05 7.85 12.08
N ARG A 10 -15.43 8.64 13.09
CA ARG A 10 -16.50 9.64 12.96
C ARG A 10 -16.10 10.71 11.95
N GLY A 11 -16.91 10.90 10.92
CA GLY A 11 -16.93 12.15 10.15
C GLY A 11 -16.82 12.09 8.63
N VAL A 12 -16.93 10.95 7.96
CA VAL A 12 -16.80 10.91 6.48
C VAL A 12 -18.15 10.73 5.80
N LYS A 13 -18.53 11.74 5.00
CA LYS A 13 -19.65 11.67 4.04
C LYS A 13 -19.19 10.95 2.77
N GLN A 14 -20.01 10.03 2.29
CA GLN A 14 -19.84 9.29 1.05
C GLN A 14 -19.90 10.22 -0.16
N VAL A 15 -18.87 10.23 -1.00
CA VAL A 15 -18.89 10.93 -2.31
C VAL A 15 -18.58 9.90 -3.39
N SER A 16 -19.53 9.74 -4.31
CA SER A 16 -19.40 8.94 -5.53
C SER A 16 -18.84 9.79 -6.67
N VAL A 17 -17.85 9.30 -7.39
CA VAL A 17 -17.38 9.92 -8.64
C VAL A 17 -17.49 8.90 -9.76
N GLU A 18 -18.33 9.21 -10.76
CA GLU A 18 -18.43 8.48 -12.03
C GLU A 18 -17.36 8.96 -13.02
N CYS A 19 -16.67 8.04 -13.66
CA CYS A 19 -15.86 8.34 -14.83
C CYS A 19 -16.11 7.29 -15.93
N HIS A 20 -16.67 7.76 -17.05
CA HIS A 20 -16.92 6.97 -18.26
C HIS A 20 -15.73 7.08 -19.21
N GLN A 21 -15.17 5.97 -19.62
CA GLN A 21 -14.44 5.89 -20.90
C GLN A 21 -14.56 4.51 -21.55
N LYS A 22 -15.21 4.48 -22.72
CA LYS A 22 -15.34 3.30 -23.59
C LYS A 22 -14.09 3.15 -24.44
N CYS A 23 -13.45 1.99 -24.44
CA CYS A 23 -12.47 1.60 -25.46
C CYS A 23 -13.01 0.45 -26.30
N THR A 24 -13.16 0.72 -27.57
CA THR A 24 -13.57 -0.26 -28.60
C THR A 24 -12.32 -0.96 -29.15
N ALA A 25 -12.28 -2.29 -29.09
CA ALA A 25 -11.21 -3.07 -29.72
C ALA A 25 -11.52 -3.31 -31.20
N VAL A 26 -10.61 -2.92 -32.08
CA VAL A 26 -10.66 -3.19 -33.52
C VAL A 26 -9.85 -4.45 -33.82
N PHE A 27 -10.51 -5.48 -34.32
CA PHE A 27 -9.87 -6.67 -34.90
C PHE A 27 -9.51 -6.38 -36.37
N VAL A 28 -8.19 -6.39 -36.66
CA VAL A 28 -7.71 -6.43 -38.04
C VAL A 28 -7.31 -7.86 -38.37
N ALA A 29 -8.01 -8.50 -39.28
CA ALA A 29 -7.65 -9.80 -39.84
C ALA A 29 -6.53 -9.60 -40.87
N MET A 30 -5.35 -10.18 -40.63
CA MET A 30 -4.29 -10.28 -41.63
C MET A 30 -4.28 -11.66 -42.28
N GLY A 31 -4.15 -11.62 -43.61
CA GLY A 31 -4.25 -12.74 -44.54
C GLY A 31 -3.24 -13.87 -44.33
N GLY A 32 -3.58 -15.01 -44.93
CA GLY A 32 -2.94 -16.30 -44.75
C GLY A 32 -1.48 -16.39 -45.20
N GLY A 33 -0.68 -16.71 -44.26
CA GLY A 33 0.66 -17.28 -44.42
C GLY A 33 0.88 -18.29 -43.29
N SER A 34 1.33 -19.49 -43.66
CA SER A 34 1.62 -20.56 -42.70
C SER A 34 2.82 -20.16 -41.83
N LEU A 35 2.57 -19.53 -40.70
CA LEU A 35 3.59 -19.38 -39.66
C LEU A 35 3.83 -20.69 -38.94
N ASP A 36 5.12 -21.03 -38.72
CA ASP A 36 5.56 -22.18 -37.97
C ASP A 36 4.88 -22.28 -36.61
N TYR A 37 4.47 -23.49 -36.21
CA TYR A 37 3.72 -23.76 -34.98
C TYR A 37 4.46 -23.27 -33.72
N HIS A 38 5.80 -23.39 -33.69
CA HIS A 38 6.63 -22.87 -32.59
C HIS A 38 6.65 -21.35 -32.51
N LEU A 39 6.62 -20.65 -33.66
CA LEU A 39 6.55 -19.20 -33.70
C LEU A 39 5.17 -18.69 -33.21
N LYS A 40 4.08 -19.40 -33.57
CA LYS A 40 2.73 -19.09 -33.06
C LYS A 40 2.62 -19.30 -31.55
N GLN A 41 3.19 -20.38 -31.01
CA GLN A 41 3.21 -20.61 -29.56
C GLN A 41 4.04 -19.56 -28.81
N SER A 42 5.21 -19.19 -29.34
CA SER A 42 6.06 -18.14 -28.76
C SER A 42 5.38 -16.76 -28.80
N LEU A 43 4.70 -16.40 -29.89
CA LEU A 43 3.94 -15.16 -30.00
C LEU A 43 2.71 -15.14 -29.08
N LEU A 44 2.00 -16.26 -28.98
CA LEU A 44 0.85 -16.38 -28.05
C LEU A 44 1.28 -16.30 -26.58
N SER A 45 2.38 -16.97 -26.21
CA SER A 45 2.92 -16.88 -24.84
C SER A 45 3.43 -15.47 -24.52
N GLY A 46 4.08 -14.80 -25.46
CA GLY A 46 4.50 -13.41 -25.34
C GLY A 46 3.32 -12.44 -25.21
N LEU A 47 2.27 -12.63 -26.01
CA LEU A 47 1.03 -11.85 -25.93
C LEU A 47 0.29 -12.08 -24.60
N MET A 48 0.17 -13.33 -24.14
CA MET A 48 -0.42 -13.64 -22.84
C MET A 48 0.37 -13.01 -21.69
N SER A 49 1.70 -13.04 -21.73
CA SER A 49 2.56 -12.37 -20.75
C SER A 49 2.36 -10.85 -20.73
N LEU A 50 2.22 -10.21 -21.90
CA LEU A 50 1.95 -8.78 -22.01
C LEU A 50 0.53 -8.41 -21.50
N PHE A 51 -0.47 -9.26 -21.76
CA PHE A 51 -1.82 -9.07 -21.23
C PHE A 51 -1.85 -9.21 -19.69
N ASP A 52 -1.13 -10.18 -19.14
CA ASP A 52 -1.02 -10.37 -17.69
C ASP A 52 -0.32 -9.19 -17.01
N ILE A 53 0.74 -8.66 -17.60
CA ILE A 53 1.46 -7.48 -17.10
C ILE A 53 0.54 -6.24 -17.14
N ARG A 54 -0.21 -6.04 -18.22
CA ARG A 54 -1.16 -4.93 -18.33
C ARG A 54 -2.28 -5.05 -17.29
N ARG A 55 -2.83 -6.25 -17.12
CA ARG A 55 -3.88 -6.54 -16.14
C ARG A 55 -3.42 -6.28 -14.70
N LYS A 56 -2.19 -6.67 -14.35
CA LYS A 56 -1.60 -6.42 -13.02
C LYS A 56 -1.36 -4.94 -12.73
N ARG A 57 -1.30 -4.09 -13.75
CA ARG A 57 -1.06 -2.65 -13.63
C ARG A 57 -2.33 -1.80 -13.71
N ALA A 58 -3.47 -2.39 -14.01
CA ALA A 58 -4.75 -1.69 -14.11
C ALA A 58 -5.58 -1.97 -12.86
N LEU A 59 -6.13 -0.92 -12.26
CA LEU A 59 -7.11 -1.07 -11.19
C LEU A 59 -8.42 -1.62 -11.78
N PRO A 60 -9.00 -2.68 -11.20
CA PRO A 60 -10.31 -3.16 -11.62
C PRO A 60 -11.39 -2.15 -11.23
N THR A 61 -12.48 -2.14 -12.00
CA THR A 61 -13.70 -1.44 -11.60
C THR A 61 -14.55 -2.33 -10.68
N ALA A 62 -15.61 -1.77 -10.10
CA ALA A 62 -16.53 -2.53 -9.25
C ALA A 62 -17.17 -3.71 -10.03
N GLU A 63 -17.38 -3.55 -11.35
CA GLU A 63 -17.97 -4.56 -12.22
C GLU A 63 -16.99 -5.67 -12.61
N THR A 64 -15.70 -5.39 -12.62
CA THR A 64 -14.67 -6.33 -13.08
C THR A 64 -13.86 -6.95 -11.92
N ALA A 65 -14.03 -6.42 -10.72
CA ALA A 65 -13.36 -6.94 -9.53
C ALA A 65 -13.93 -8.27 -9.04
N LEU A 66 -13.17 -8.97 -8.24
CA LEU A 66 -13.66 -10.16 -7.54
C LEU A 66 -14.74 -9.77 -6.52
N GLY A 67 -15.75 -10.62 -6.36
CA GLY A 67 -16.91 -10.35 -5.50
C GLY A 67 -16.58 -10.34 -3.99
N GLY A 68 -15.44 -10.94 -3.58
CA GLY A 68 -15.02 -11.01 -2.18
C GLY A 68 -15.93 -11.85 -1.30
N ARG A 69 -15.94 -11.56 -0.01
CA ARG A 69 -16.72 -12.30 1.00
C ARG A 69 -17.29 -11.41 2.09
N SER A 70 -18.29 -11.91 2.82
CA SER A 70 -18.91 -11.20 3.94
C SER A 70 -18.16 -11.39 5.28
N VAL A 71 -17.33 -12.42 5.38
CA VAL A 71 -16.62 -12.76 6.62
C VAL A 71 -15.24 -12.15 6.60
N ALA A 72 -14.91 -11.40 7.66
CA ALA A 72 -13.59 -10.82 7.85
C ALA A 72 -12.52 -11.91 8.09
N MET A 73 -11.28 -11.60 7.75
CA MET A 73 -10.14 -12.47 8.04
C MET A 73 -9.95 -12.57 9.55
N PRO A 74 -9.94 -13.78 10.13
CA PRO A 74 -9.58 -13.94 11.53
C PRO A 74 -8.10 -13.65 11.73
N VAL A 75 -7.78 -12.86 12.76
CA VAL A 75 -6.40 -12.56 13.13
C VAL A 75 -6.19 -12.67 14.63
N THR A 76 -5.00 -13.09 15.02
CA THR A 76 -4.58 -13.13 16.42
C THR A 76 -4.34 -11.70 16.90
N ASN A 77 -5.09 -11.24 17.90
CA ASN A 77 -5.00 -9.88 18.41
C ASN A 77 -3.78 -9.68 19.33
N SER A 78 -2.59 -9.97 18.82
CA SER A 78 -1.33 -9.78 19.54
C SER A 78 -0.18 -9.60 18.56
N HIS A 79 0.54 -8.51 18.67
CA HIS A 79 1.72 -8.22 17.87
C HIS A 79 2.92 -9.07 18.34
N ALA A 80 3.50 -9.86 17.46
CA ALA A 80 4.53 -10.84 17.83
C ALA A 80 5.83 -10.22 18.36
N VAL A 81 6.09 -8.92 18.13
CA VAL A 81 7.28 -8.22 18.61
C VAL A 81 7.00 -7.41 19.87
N SER A 82 5.95 -6.57 19.87
CA SER A 82 5.64 -5.68 21.00
C SER A 82 4.70 -6.30 22.04
N GLY A 83 3.96 -7.36 21.67
CA GLY A 83 2.93 -7.94 22.52
C GLY A 83 1.62 -7.13 22.58
N HIS A 84 1.58 -5.93 22.02
CA HIS A 84 0.41 -5.08 22.03
C HIS A 84 -0.71 -5.62 21.12
N PRO A 85 -1.98 -5.24 21.33
CA PRO A 85 -3.07 -5.62 20.46
C PRO A 85 -2.88 -4.99 19.06
N ILE A 86 -3.17 -5.77 18.01
CA ILE A 86 -3.18 -5.25 16.63
C ILE A 86 -4.57 -4.81 16.15
N CYS A 87 -5.60 -5.19 16.88
CA CYS A 87 -6.99 -4.81 16.63
C CYS A 87 -7.48 -3.80 17.69
N PRO A 88 -8.37 -2.85 17.31
CA PRO A 88 -8.97 -1.91 18.25
C PRO A 88 -9.87 -2.64 19.31
N PRO A 89 -10.19 -1.97 20.44
CA PRO A 89 -9.91 -0.56 20.70
C PRO A 89 -8.46 -0.32 21.10
N PHE A 90 -7.88 0.79 20.64
CA PHE A 90 -6.59 1.27 21.10
C PHE A 90 -6.78 2.35 22.18
N PRO A 91 -5.78 2.61 23.06
CA PRO A 91 -5.80 3.75 23.96
C PRO A 91 -6.10 5.08 23.28
N ASP A 92 -6.94 5.94 23.90
CA ASP A 92 -7.48 7.15 23.28
C ASP A 92 -6.43 8.20 22.90
N HIS A 93 -5.26 8.18 23.55
CA HIS A 93 -4.15 9.11 23.26
C HIS A 93 -3.34 8.73 22.04
N LEU A 94 -3.51 7.52 21.53
CA LEU A 94 -2.79 7.05 20.35
C LEU A 94 -3.45 7.51 19.05
N ALA A 95 -2.62 7.79 18.06
CA ALA A 95 -3.04 8.11 16.71
C ALA A 95 -2.77 6.94 15.75
N VAL A 96 -3.40 7.00 14.59
CA VAL A 96 -3.31 5.96 13.56
C VAL A 96 -2.85 6.56 12.26
N ALA A 97 -1.95 5.88 11.55
CA ALA A 97 -1.53 6.19 10.18
C ALA A 97 -1.63 4.93 9.31
N MET A 98 -1.77 5.08 7.99
CA MET A 98 -1.82 3.95 7.06
C MET A 98 -1.02 4.25 5.79
N PHE A 99 -0.09 3.34 5.43
CA PHE A 99 0.86 3.52 4.36
C PHE A 99 0.97 2.29 3.46
N GLY A 100 1.04 2.52 2.14
CA GLY A 100 1.44 1.53 1.13
C GLY A 100 2.79 1.90 0.54
N MET A 101 3.78 1.00 0.62
CA MET A 101 5.16 1.26 0.19
C MET A 101 5.75 0.07 -0.59
N GLY A 102 4.91 -0.73 -1.26
CA GLY A 102 5.26 -2.02 -1.85
C GLY A 102 4.97 -3.18 -0.90
N CYS A 103 5.73 -4.29 -1.00
CA CYS A 103 5.54 -5.46 -0.15
C CYS A 103 5.52 -5.08 1.35
N PHE A 104 4.40 -5.35 2.01
CA PHE A 104 4.14 -4.90 3.38
C PHE A 104 5.04 -5.55 4.46
N TRP A 105 5.73 -6.65 4.18
CA TRP A 105 6.61 -7.31 5.15
C TRP A 105 7.79 -6.43 5.58
N GLY A 106 8.48 -5.82 4.59
CA GLY A 106 9.58 -4.90 4.85
C GLY A 106 9.10 -3.58 5.44
N VAL A 107 7.95 -3.11 4.97
CA VAL A 107 7.31 -1.88 5.43
C VAL A 107 6.92 -2.00 6.91
N GLU A 108 6.26 -3.10 7.30
CA GLU A 108 5.86 -3.34 8.68
C GLU A 108 7.08 -3.38 9.61
N LYS A 109 8.14 -4.12 9.20
CA LYS A 109 9.39 -4.16 9.96
C LYS A 109 9.99 -2.78 10.18
N LYS A 110 9.97 -1.92 9.16
CA LYS A 110 10.49 -0.55 9.25
C LYS A 110 9.76 0.26 10.33
N PHE A 111 8.42 0.13 10.41
CA PHE A 111 7.63 0.89 11.38
C PHE A 111 7.68 0.31 12.80
N TRP A 112 7.61 -1.01 13.01
CA TRP A 112 7.64 -1.55 14.37
C TRP A 112 8.96 -1.34 15.11
N GLN A 113 10.04 -1.02 14.40
CA GLN A 113 11.35 -0.72 14.97
C GLN A 113 11.46 0.73 15.49
N VAL A 114 10.46 1.56 15.22
CA VAL A 114 10.51 2.99 15.55
C VAL A 114 9.97 3.21 16.96
N GLN A 115 10.74 3.93 17.78
CA GLN A 115 10.28 4.34 19.11
C GLN A 115 9.05 5.24 18.98
N GLY A 116 8.05 5.03 19.84
CA GLY A 116 6.77 5.72 19.79
C GLY A 116 5.72 5.01 18.94
N VAL A 117 6.08 4.01 18.14
CA VAL A 117 5.11 3.11 17.49
C VAL A 117 4.64 2.07 18.51
N PHE A 118 3.34 2.10 18.82
CA PHE A 118 2.70 1.19 19.77
C PHE A 118 2.50 -0.20 19.19
N THR A 119 1.91 -0.27 17.98
CA THR A 119 1.68 -1.53 17.25
C THR A 119 1.58 -1.30 15.76
N THR A 120 1.77 -2.35 14.98
CA THR A 120 1.54 -2.35 13.53
C THR A 120 0.65 -3.52 13.15
N ALA A 121 -0.02 -3.41 12.00
CA ALA A 121 -0.69 -4.52 11.37
C ALA A 121 -0.57 -4.40 9.85
N VAL A 122 -0.38 -5.53 9.16
CA VAL A 122 -0.43 -5.56 7.70
C VAL A 122 -1.83 -5.92 7.21
N GLY A 123 -2.19 -5.37 6.06
CA GLY A 123 -3.52 -5.58 5.50
C GLY A 123 -3.66 -5.08 4.08
N TYR A 124 -4.90 -5.03 3.64
CA TYR A 124 -5.31 -4.64 2.31
C TYR A 124 -6.28 -3.47 2.38
N ALA A 125 -6.08 -2.45 1.55
CA ALA A 125 -6.93 -1.26 1.54
C ALA A 125 -7.01 -0.64 0.13
N ALA A 126 -7.91 0.31 -0.06
CA ALA A 126 -8.08 1.09 -1.29
C ALA A 126 -8.43 0.26 -2.54
N GLY A 127 -8.98 -0.92 -2.37
CA GLY A 127 -9.58 -1.74 -3.41
C GLY A 127 -11.11 -1.78 -3.29
N VAL A 128 -11.74 -2.55 -4.16
CA VAL A 128 -13.20 -2.65 -4.25
C VAL A 128 -13.76 -3.99 -3.74
N THR A 129 -12.93 -5.03 -3.63
CA THR A 129 -13.33 -6.37 -3.19
C THR A 129 -13.43 -6.41 -1.65
N PRO A 130 -14.60 -6.71 -1.05
CA PRO A 130 -14.71 -6.79 0.40
C PRO A 130 -14.02 -8.05 0.96
N ASN A 131 -13.36 -7.89 2.10
CA ASN A 131 -12.64 -8.94 2.82
C ASN A 131 -11.77 -9.84 1.92
N PRO A 132 -10.80 -9.27 1.17
CA PRO A 132 -9.97 -10.05 0.26
C PRO A 132 -9.01 -10.96 1.03
N ASN A 133 -8.49 -11.98 0.36
CA ASN A 133 -7.34 -12.75 0.83
C ASN A 133 -6.11 -12.46 -0.04
N TYR A 134 -4.94 -12.90 0.43
CA TYR A 134 -3.66 -12.70 -0.25
C TYR A 134 -3.67 -13.17 -1.72
N LYS A 135 -4.21 -14.36 -1.98
CA LYS A 135 -4.26 -14.92 -3.34
C LYS A 135 -5.11 -14.05 -4.28
N GLU A 136 -6.21 -13.51 -3.81
CA GLU A 136 -7.07 -12.60 -4.56
C GLU A 136 -6.36 -11.27 -4.83
N VAL A 137 -5.69 -10.70 -3.83
CA VAL A 137 -4.90 -9.46 -3.98
C VAL A 137 -3.79 -9.65 -4.99
N CYS A 138 -3.03 -10.75 -4.91
CA CYS A 138 -1.95 -11.08 -5.86
C CYS A 138 -2.45 -11.29 -7.30
N SER A 139 -3.73 -11.60 -7.50
CA SER A 139 -4.32 -11.69 -8.84
C SER A 139 -4.43 -10.33 -9.56
N GLY A 140 -4.34 -9.21 -8.82
CA GLY A 140 -4.59 -7.85 -9.31
C GLY A 140 -6.07 -7.52 -9.55
N GLN A 141 -7.00 -8.42 -9.20
CA GLN A 141 -8.43 -8.28 -9.48
C GLN A 141 -9.26 -7.75 -8.30
N THR A 142 -8.60 -7.33 -7.23
CA THR A 142 -9.26 -6.73 -6.06
C THR A 142 -9.12 -5.21 -6.03
N GLY A 143 -8.11 -4.68 -6.71
CA GLY A 143 -7.72 -3.26 -6.66
C GLY A 143 -7.05 -2.85 -5.35
N HIS A 144 -6.94 -3.76 -4.37
CA HIS A 144 -6.32 -3.45 -3.09
C HIS A 144 -4.83 -3.17 -3.21
N ASN A 145 -4.37 -2.28 -2.34
CA ASN A 145 -2.98 -2.05 -2.01
C ASN A 145 -2.58 -2.87 -0.79
N GLU A 146 -1.36 -3.39 -0.74
CA GLU A 146 -0.74 -3.88 0.48
C GLU A 146 -0.37 -2.67 1.35
N VAL A 147 -0.88 -2.64 2.57
CA VAL A 147 -0.71 -1.49 3.46
C VAL A 147 -0.30 -1.93 4.86
N VAL A 148 0.33 -1.00 5.57
CA VAL A 148 0.62 -1.13 7.00
C VAL A 148 -0.19 -0.09 7.76
N LEU A 149 -0.97 -0.57 8.73
CA LEU A 149 -1.59 0.25 9.75
C LEU A 149 -0.57 0.47 10.86
N VAL A 150 -0.32 1.71 11.23
CA VAL A 150 0.63 2.11 12.26
C VAL A 150 -0.11 2.84 13.36
N VAL A 151 -0.14 2.27 14.56
CA VAL A 151 -0.68 2.93 15.76
C VAL A 151 0.51 3.49 16.54
N PHE A 152 0.49 4.79 16.83
CA PHE A 152 1.64 5.48 17.39
C PHE A 152 1.23 6.49 18.47
N ASP A 153 2.15 6.81 19.36
CA ASP A 153 2.00 7.83 20.39
C ASP A 153 2.49 9.17 19.82
N PRO A 154 1.60 10.14 19.56
CA PRO A 154 1.98 11.44 19.00
C PRO A 154 2.84 12.31 19.95
N GLU A 155 2.90 11.97 21.24
CA GLU A 155 3.82 12.62 22.19
C GLU A 155 5.25 12.09 22.07
N GLN A 156 5.44 10.88 21.51
CA GLN A 156 6.76 10.27 21.33
C GLN A 156 7.28 10.37 19.89
N ILE A 157 6.40 10.31 18.91
CA ILE A 157 6.75 10.43 17.49
C ILE A 157 5.69 11.19 16.73
N SER A 158 6.09 12.18 15.92
CA SER A 158 5.16 12.95 15.11
C SER A 158 4.76 12.20 13.83
N TYR A 159 3.58 12.54 13.30
CA TYR A 159 3.17 12.07 11.96
C TYR A 159 4.15 12.50 10.86
N HIS A 160 4.81 13.66 11.01
CA HIS A 160 5.84 14.11 10.07
C HIS A 160 7.07 13.19 10.05
N ALA A 161 7.47 12.65 11.19
CA ALA A 161 8.55 11.67 11.27
C ALA A 161 8.15 10.36 10.57
N LEU A 162 6.88 9.90 10.70
CA LEU A 162 6.37 8.75 9.96
C LEU A 162 6.33 9.02 8.45
N LEU A 163 5.95 10.23 8.02
CA LEU A 163 5.99 10.64 6.60
C LEU A 163 7.43 10.64 6.06
N ARG A 164 8.40 11.06 6.85
CA ARG A 164 9.82 10.98 6.46
C ARG A 164 10.23 9.53 6.22
N LEU A 165 9.89 8.62 7.13
CA LEU A 165 10.16 7.19 6.98
C LEU A 165 9.48 6.61 5.73
N PHE A 166 8.27 7.08 5.42
CA PHE A 166 7.55 6.71 4.20
C PHE A 166 8.30 7.16 2.95
N TRP A 167 8.63 8.45 2.84
CA TRP A 167 9.28 9.00 1.63
C TRP A 167 10.67 8.42 1.39
N GLU A 168 11.47 8.27 2.45
CA GLU A 168 12.84 7.74 2.35
C GLU A 168 12.89 6.21 2.23
N GLY A 169 11.83 5.51 2.63
CA GLY A 169 11.79 4.05 2.73
C GLY A 169 11.57 3.31 1.43
N HIS A 170 11.06 3.96 0.38
CA HIS A 170 10.74 3.34 -0.90
C HIS A 170 10.93 4.32 -2.06
N ASN A 171 10.73 3.86 -3.29
CA ASN A 171 10.71 4.75 -4.45
C ASN A 171 9.26 5.10 -4.84
N PRO A 172 8.78 6.33 -4.55
CA PRO A 172 7.39 6.71 -4.79
C PRO A 172 7.08 7.08 -6.24
N THR A 173 8.03 6.90 -7.18
CA THR A 173 7.87 7.30 -8.61
C THR A 173 7.55 6.12 -9.53
N GLN A 174 7.35 4.91 -8.99
CA GLN A 174 7.28 3.68 -9.80
C GLN A 174 5.87 3.29 -10.26
N GLY A 175 4.83 4.01 -9.86
CA GLY A 175 3.45 3.69 -10.21
C GLY A 175 2.99 2.38 -9.58
N MET A 176 2.41 1.49 -10.39
CA MET A 176 1.91 0.18 -9.93
C MET A 176 3.04 -0.85 -9.77
N ARG A 177 4.06 -0.47 -9.01
CA ARG A 177 5.27 -1.26 -8.80
C ARG A 177 6.06 -0.73 -7.61
N GLN A 178 6.86 -1.60 -6.96
CA GLN A 178 7.95 -1.20 -6.08
C GLN A 178 9.11 -2.19 -6.22
N GLY A 179 10.27 -1.68 -6.64
CA GLY A 179 11.45 -2.52 -6.89
C GLY A 179 11.15 -3.62 -7.93
N ASN A 180 11.30 -4.87 -7.55
CA ASN A 180 11.00 -6.03 -8.40
C ASN A 180 9.52 -6.43 -8.38
N ASP A 181 8.76 -5.96 -7.41
CA ASP A 181 7.36 -6.34 -7.21
C ASP A 181 6.45 -5.52 -8.15
N LEU A 182 5.76 -6.21 -9.06
CA LEU A 182 4.89 -5.62 -10.07
C LEU A 182 3.42 -5.92 -9.78
N GLY A 183 2.61 -4.89 -9.66
CA GLY A 183 1.16 -5.00 -9.45
C GLY A 183 0.57 -3.80 -8.73
N THR A 184 -0.75 -3.63 -8.85
CA THR A 184 -1.51 -2.55 -8.20
C THR A 184 -1.39 -2.61 -6.67
N GLN A 185 -1.17 -3.80 -6.11
CA GLN A 185 -0.98 -4.01 -4.67
C GLN A 185 0.33 -3.43 -4.12
N TYR A 186 1.28 -3.11 -4.97
CA TYR A 186 2.58 -2.58 -4.55
C TYR A 186 2.75 -1.08 -4.82
N ARG A 187 1.63 -0.38 -5.12
CA ARG A 187 1.67 1.06 -5.36
C ARG A 187 1.95 1.86 -4.10
N SER A 188 2.54 3.02 -4.28
CA SER A 188 2.77 3.97 -3.20
C SER A 188 1.46 4.63 -2.79
N GLY A 189 1.17 4.72 -1.48
CA GLY A 189 -0.06 5.31 -0.98
C GLY A 189 0.04 5.83 0.45
N ILE A 190 -0.59 6.97 0.71
CA ILE A 190 -0.83 7.56 2.03
C ILE A 190 -2.33 7.68 2.21
N TYR A 191 -2.87 7.06 3.26
CA TYR A 191 -4.29 7.03 3.56
C TYR A 191 -4.53 7.76 4.88
N TYR A 192 -4.98 9.01 4.80
CA TYR A 192 -5.09 9.90 5.95
C TYR A 192 -6.41 9.74 6.70
N PHE A 193 -6.36 9.88 8.01
CA PHE A 193 -7.53 9.74 8.90
C PHE A 193 -8.16 11.07 9.25
N ASP A 194 -7.44 12.18 9.07
CA ASP A 194 -7.90 13.54 9.37
C ASP A 194 -7.26 14.59 8.44
N GLN A 195 -7.71 15.83 8.58
CA GLN A 195 -7.25 16.96 7.75
C GLN A 195 -5.78 17.32 8.00
N ASP A 196 -5.29 17.19 9.23
CA ASP A 196 -3.91 17.52 9.59
C ASP A 196 -2.94 16.53 8.92
N GLN A 197 -3.28 15.24 8.93
CA GLN A 197 -2.54 14.22 8.21
C GLN A 197 -2.53 14.47 6.69
N ARG A 198 -3.68 14.85 6.12
CA ARG A 198 -3.79 15.19 4.70
C ARG A 198 -2.85 16.33 4.32
N ASP A 199 -2.92 17.43 5.07
CA ASP A 199 -2.15 18.63 4.76
C ASP A 199 -0.65 18.39 4.95
N ALA A 200 -0.27 17.64 5.97
CA ALA A 200 1.10 17.18 6.18
C ALA A 200 1.60 16.29 5.02
N ALA A 201 0.79 15.32 4.57
CA ALA A 201 1.13 14.44 3.46
C ALA A 201 1.32 15.21 2.14
N ILE A 202 0.39 16.13 1.80
CA ILE A 202 0.46 16.96 0.60
C ILE A 202 1.67 17.90 0.66
N GLY A 203 1.90 18.56 1.79
CA GLY A 203 3.05 19.45 1.98
C GLY A 203 4.38 18.73 1.87
N SER A 204 4.51 17.55 2.50
CA SER A 204 5.72 16.73 2.42
C SER A 204 5.99 16.19 1.02
N ARG A 205 4.94 15.79 0.28
CA ARG A 205 5.05 15.37 -1.13
C ARG A 205 5.69 16.46 -1.99
N GLY A 206 5.23 17.71 -1.86
CA GLY A 206 5.77 18.82 -2.64
C GLY A 206 7.25 19.08 -2.36
N ARG A 207 7.67 19.02 -1.09
CA ARG A 207 9.08 19.19 -0.71
C ARG A 207 9.93 18.02 -1.18
N TYR A 208 9.45 16.79 -1.02
CA TYR A 208 10.20 15.61 -1.45
C TYR A 208 10.36 15.53 -2.97
N GLN A 209 9.32 15.94 -3.74
CA GLN A 209 9.39 16.02 -5.20
C GLN A 209 10.53 16.92 -5.69
N GLN A 210 10.78 18.03 -5.02
CA GLN A 210 11.91 18.92 -5.39
C GLN A 210 13.26 18.19 -5.27
N GLY A 211 13.47 17.44 -4.19
CA GLY A 211 14.67 16.63 -3.99
C GLY A 211 14.81 15.50 -5.01
N LEU A 212 13.70 14.81 -5.31
CA LEU A 212 13.67 13.76 -6.33
C LEU A 212 14.00 14.30 -7.73
N THR A 213 13.41 15.43 -8.11
CA THR A 213 13.66 16.08 -9.41
C THR A 213 15.13 16.50 -9.53
N ALA A 214 15.70 17.10 -8.48
CA ALA A 214 17.10 17.46 -8.43
C ALA A 214 18.05 16.25 -8.54
N SER A 215 17.57 15.07 -8.12
CA SER A 215 18.31 13.80 -8.18
C SER A 215 18.00 12.97 -9.44
N GLY A 216 17.25 13.51 -10.41
CA GLY A 216 16.95 12.87 -11.69
C GLY A 216 15.83 11.82 -11.65
N PHE A 217 15.04 11.77 -10.57
CA PHE A 217 13.86 10.90 -10.49
C PHE A 217 12.64 11.54 -11.16
N GLY A 218 11.68 10.70 -11.55
CA GLY A 218 10.40 11.12 -12.11
C GLY A 218 9.44 11.72 -11.07
N GLU A 219 8.20 11.96 -11.50
CA GLU A 219 7.15 12.47 -10.63
C GLU A 219 6.69 11.43 -9.60
N ILE A 220 6.32 11.90 -8.41
CA ILE A 220 5.71 11.07 -7.38
C ILE A 220 4.34 10.58 -7.85
N THR A 221 4.14 9.27 -7.80
CA THR A 221 2.90 8.58 -8.16
C THR A 221 2.09 8.15 -6.94
N THR A 222 2.49 8.56 -5.75
CA THR A 222 1.81 8.23 -4.48
C THR A 222 0.38 8.75 -4.49
N GLU A 223 -0.59 7.84 -4.30
CA GLU A 223 -1.97 8.27 -4.03
C GLU A 223 -2.09 8.79 -2.59
N ILE A 224 -2.77 9.91 -2.41
CA ILE A 224 -3.05 10.52 -1.10
C ILE A 224 -4.56 10.73 -1.02
N CYS A 225 -5.24 9.93 -0.22
CA CYS A 225 -6.70 9.97 -0.10
C CYS A 225 -7.17 9.63 1.33
N ASP A 226 -8.45 9.86 1.60
CA ASP A 226 -9.09 9.45 2.86
C ASP A 226 -8.84 7.97 3.14
N ALA A 227 -8.62 7.62 4.40
CA ALA A 227 -8.39 6.25 4.81
C ALA A 227 -9.62 5.37 4.48
N PRO A 228 -9.49 4.42 3.54
CA PRO A 228 -10.55 3.48 3.23
C PRO A 228 -10.63 2.39 4.31
N ILE A 229 -11.58 1.45 4.13
CA ILE A 229 -11.67 0.28 5.00
C ILE A 229 -10.36 -0.50 4.92
N PHE A 230 -9.79 -0.80 6.10
CA PHE A 230 -8.64 -1.67 6.26
C PHE A 230 -9.12 -3.10 6.50
N TYR A 231 -8.65 -4.03 5.68
CA TYR A 231 -8.86 -5.46 5.82
C TYR A 231 -7.57 -6.11 6.29
N TYR A 232 -7.58 -6.75 7.47
CA TYR A 232 -6.41 -7.46 7.98
C TYR A 232 -5.96 -8.54 6.99
N ALA A 233 -4.64 -8.62 6.77
CA ALA A 233 -4.06 -9.77 6.10
C ALA A 233 -4.00 -10.97 7.07
N GLU A 234 -3.80 -12.15 6.52
CA GLU A 234 -3.74 -13.41 7.24
C GLU A 234 -2.68 -13.41 8.36
N ASP A 235 -2.89 -14.17 9.43
CA ASP A 235 -1.99 -14.24 10.60
C ASP A 235 -0.54 -14.52 10.26
N TYR A 236 -0.27 -15.30 9.21
CA TYR A 236 1.11 -15.60 8.81
C TYR A 236 1.82 -14.40 8.17
N HIS A 237 1.10 -13.38 7.72
CA HIS A 237 1.67 -12.14 7.23
C HIS A 237 1.99 -11.15 8.34
N GLN A 238 1.24 -11.16 9.45
CA GLN A 238 1.46 -10.26 10.57
C GLN A 238 2.86 -10.50 11.16
N GLN A 239 3.68 -9.47 11.22
CA GLN A 239 5.08 -9.50 11.65
C GLN A 239 5.90 -10.62 10.97
N TYR A 240 5.70 -10.78 9.66
CA TYR A 240 6.30 -11.87 8.88
C TYR A 240 7.82 -11.96 9.05
N LEU A 241 8.54 -10.83 8.96
CA LEU A 241 10.02 -10.80 9.07
C LEU A 241 10.55 -11.01 10.48
N HIS A 242 9.69 -10.96 11.51
CA HIS A 242 10.04 -11.43 12.85
C HIS A 242 9.93 -12.97 12.92
N LYS A 243 8.85 -13.53 12.39
CA LYS A 243 8.60 -14.97 12.34
C LYS A 243 9.54 -15.69 11.35
N ASN A 244 10.00 -14.98 10.31
CA ASN A 244 10.86 -15.48 9.23
C ASN A 244 12.03 -14.53 8.97
N PRO A 245 13.10 -14.52 9.78
CA PRO A 245 14.18 -13.53 9.68
C PRO A 245 14.93 -13.53 8.32
N ALA A 246 14.96 -14.66 7.61
CA ALA A 246 15.54 -14.80 6.27
C ALA A 246 14.52 -14.52 5.14
N GLY A 247 13.32 -14.04 5.48
CA GLY A 247 12.27 -13.75 4.51
C GLY A 247 12.62 -12.61 3.55
N TYR A 248 11.90 -12.55 2.43
CA TYR A 248 12.08 -11.52 1.40
C TYR A 248 11.80 -10.12 1.95
N CYS A 249 12.73 -9.20 1.70
CA CYS A 249 12.58 -7.78 1.96
C CYS A 249 13.02 -7.00 0.71
N GLY A 250 12.07 -6.61 -0.14
CA GLY A 250 12.29 -5.83 -1.36
C GLY A 250 12.26 -4.32 -1.14
N LEU A 251 12.22 -3.85 0.11
CA LEU A 251 12.11 -2.44 0.43
C LEU A 251 13.44 -1.71 0.18
N GLY A 252 13.41 -0.63 -0.59
CA GLY A 252 14.60 0.20 -0.86
C GLY A 252 14.20 1.60 -1.28
N GLY A 253 14.81 2.61 -0.65
CA GLY A 253 14.59 4.02 -0.95
C GLY A 253 15.37 4.51 -2.17
N THR A 254 15.15 5.77 -2.53
CA THR A 254 15.85 6.48 -3.62
C THR A 254 17.22 7.01 -3.20
N GLY A 255 17.53 7.03 -1.90
CA GLY A 255 18.69 7.71 -1.34
C GLY A 255 18.51 9.24 -1.18
N VAL A 256 17.39 9.77 -1.63
CA VAL A 256 17.04 11.19 -1.44
C VAL A 256 16.49 11.40 -0.03
N VAL A 257 17.00 12.40 0.66
CA VAL A 257 16.54 12.77 2.02
C VAL A 257 15.28 13.63 1.92
N CYS A 258 14.30 13.32 2.74
CA CYS A 258 13.07 14.12 2.85
C CYS A 258 13.34 15.33 3.75
N PRO A 259 13.20 16.58 3.25
CA PRO A 259 13.33 17.76 4.09
C PRO A 259 12.25 17.77 5.16
N VAL A 260 12.64 17.71 6.44
CA VAL A 260 11.72 17.89 7.56
C VAL A 260 11.28 19.35 7.58
N GLY A 261 9.97 19.61 7.78
CA GLY A 261 9.44 20.97 7.86
C GLY A 261 10.12 21.74 9.01
N THR A 262 10.31 23.04 8.79
CA THR A 262 10.89 23.97 9.77
C THR A 262 9.95 24.20 10.97
N GLY A 263 9.88 23.24 11.85
CA GLY A 263 9.11 23.32 13.09
C GLY A 263 9.53 22.18 13.99
N VAL A 264 10.48 22.49 14.87
CA VAL A 264 11.10 21.59 15.85
C VAL A 264 12.00 20.50 15.23
N ASP A 265 13.26 20.56 15.59
CA ASP A 265 14.32 19.64 15.18
C ASP A 265 14.04 18.22 15.71
N GLU A 266 13.33 17.42 14.91
CA GLU A 266 13.01 16.03 15.25
C GLU A 266 14.04 15.11 14.62
N SER A 267 15.18 14.98 15.29
CA SER A 267 16.10 13.87 15.03
C SER A 267 15.41 12.56 15.41
N LEU A 268 15.30 11.62 14.46
CA LEU A 268 14.86 10.26 14.78
C LEU A 268 15.79 9.68 15.86
N PRO A 269 15.25 9.09 16.94
CA PRO A 269 16.08 8.40 17.91
C PRO A 269 16.82 7.26 17.21
N GLN A 270 18.15 7.31 17.27
CA GLN A 270 18.98 6.23 16.73
C GLN A 270 18.83 5.02 17.64
N SER A 271 18.45 3.88 17.05
CA SER A 271 18.44 2.60 17.74
C SER A 271 19.88 2.22 18.11
N SER A 272 20.15 2.12 19.39
CA SER A 272 21.35 1.50 19.96
C SER A 272 21.31 -0.02 19.81
#